data_66cbf2e9b7c7324748d26303e80a76a6
#
_entry.id   66cbf2e9b7c7324748d26303e80a76a6
#
_cell.length_a   1.000
_cell.length_b   1.000
_cell.length_c   1.000
_cell.angle_alpha   90.00
_cell.angle_beta   90.00
_cell.angle_gamma   90.00
#
_symmetry.space_group_name_H-M   'P 1'
#
loop_
_entity.id
_entity.type
_entity.pdbx_description
1 polymer ?
#
loop_
_entity_poly.entity_id
_entity_poly.type
_entity_poly.pdbx_seq_one_letter_code
_entity_poly.pdbx_strand_id
1 'polypeptide(L)'
;MMKVLSIIEPWATLIKEKKKYIETRTWKTSYRGELYIHASKKKIDVKDEHIRELVELIPNVEMGYGKIICKGKLVDCVYIDENFKEEISKNKQEYLCGDFNVGRYAWILEDIVLL
;
A
#
# COMPACT_ATOMS: atom_id res chain seq x y z
N MET A 1 6.32 -21.50 -3.39
CA MET A 1 5.28 -21.04 -2.44
C MET A 1 4.90 -19.61 -2.74
N MET A 2 3.61 -19.33 -2.78
CA MET A 2 3.09 -18.00 -3.05
C MET A 2 3.13 -17.15 -1.76
N LYS A 3 3.74 -15.97 -1.82
CA LYS A 3 3.71 -15.01 -0.71
C LYS A 3 2.56 -14.05 -0.94
N VAL A 4 1.70 -13.91 0.05
CA VAL A 4 0.49 -13.08 -0.03
C VAL A 4 0.47 -12.11 1.14
N LEU A 5 0.19 -10.84 0.87
CA LEU A 5 -0.01 -9.82 1.90
C LEU A 5 -1.45 -9.34 1.81
N SER A 6 -2.19 -9.42 2.92
CA SER A 6 -3.54 -8.88 3.01
C SER A 6 -3.48 -7.41 3.39
N ILE A 7 -4.14 -6.58 2.60
CA ILE A 7 -4.19 -5.13 2.82
C ILE A 7 -5.66 -4.70 2.80
N ILE A 8 -6.05 -3.87 3.75
CA ILE A 8 -7.42 -3.34 3.76
C ILE A 8 -7.62 -2.34 2.63
N GLU A 9 -8.87 -2.21 2.17
CA GLU A 9 -9.22 -1.21 1.17
C GLU A 9 -9.37 0.17 1.82
N PRO A 10 -9.11 1.27 1.12
CA PRO A 10 -8.79 1.34 -0.32
C PRO A 10 -7.31 1.14 -0.67
N TRP A 11 -6.45 0.87 0.32
CA TRP A 11 -5.00 0.79 0.10
C TRP A 11 -4.61 -0.33 -0.86
N ALA A 12 -5.28 -1.48 -0.80
CA ALA A 12 -5.00 -2.57 -1.74
C ALA A 12 -5.25 -2.13 -3.19
N THR A 13 -6.38 -1.52 -3.46
CA THR A 13 -6.72 -1.05 -4.82
C THR A 13 -5.83 0.11 -5.25
N LEU A 14 -5.41 0.98 -4.33
CA LEU A 14 -4.44 2.03 -4.66
C LEU A 14 -3.13 1.45 -5.19
N ILE A 15 -2.66 0.34 -4.63
CA ILE A 15 -1.47 -0.37 -5.14
C ILE A 15 -1.76 -0.93 -6.53
N LYS A 16 -2.89 -1.62 -6.70
CA LYS A 16 -3.29 -2.20 -7.98
C LYS A 16 -3.33 -1.15 -9.08
N GLU A 17 -3.85 0.03 -8.79
CA GLU A 17 -3.99 1.12 -9.75
C GLU A 17 -2.71 1.97 -9.87
N LYS A 18 -1.63 1.56 -9.23
CA LYS A 18 -0.31 2.21 -9.28
C LYS A 18 -0.31 3.65 -8.74
N LYS A 19 -1.24 3.94 -7.83
CA LYS A 19 -1.29 5.22 -7.13
C LYS A 19 -0.46 5.21 -5.86
N LYS A 20 -0.09 4.02 -5.39
CA LYS A 20 0.67 3.78 -4.18
C LYS A 20 1.66 2.65 -4.45
N TYR A 21 2.93 2.82 -4.04
CA TYR A 21 3.96 1.80 -4.22
C TYR A 21 4.68 1.44 -2.92
N ILE A 22 4.38 2.10 -1.81
CA ILE A 22 4.97 1.80 -0.51
C ILE A 22 3.86 1.39 0.45
N GLU A 23 3.98 0.19 1.00
CA GLU A 23 3.11 -0.26 2.09
C GLU A 23 3.86 -0.12 3.40
N THR A 24 3.24 0.48 4.42
CA THR A 24 3.88 0.67 5.71
C THR A 24 3.33 -0.31 6.73
N ARG A 25 4.25 -0.92 7.49
CA ARG A 25 3.92 -1.92 8.52
C ARG A 25 4.73 -1.63 9.78
N THR A 26 4.28 -2.19 10.90
CA THR A 26 4.99 -2.03 12.17
C THR A 26 6.14 -3.02 12.33
N TRP A 27 6.30 -3.96 11.40
CA TRP A 27 7.35 -4.97 11.46
C TRP A 27 8.20 -4.99 10.20
N LYS A 28 9.43 -5.45 10.37
CA LYS A 28 10.41 -5.60 9.31
C LYS A 28 10.26 -6.98 8.65
N THR A 29 10.56 -7.03 7.35
CA THR A 29 10.64 -8.30 6.64
C THR A 29 12.00 -8.42 5.92
N SER A 30 12.56 -9.62 5.93
CA SER A 30 13.75 -9.94 5.13
C SER A 30 13.40 -10.51 3.76
N TYR A 31 12.12 -10.82 3.53
CA TYR A 31 11.68 -11.37 2.25
C TYR A 31 11.88 -10.34 1.13
N ARG A 32 12.37 -10.80 -0.01
CA ARG A 32 12.42 -10.02 -1.27
C ARG A 32 11.92 -10.90 -2.39
N GLY A 33 11.21 -10.29 -3.34
CA GLY A 33 10.70 -11.01 -4.50
C GLY A 33 9.22 -10.83 -4.70
N GLU A 34 8.61 -11.75 -5.41
CA GLU A 34 7.20 -11.68 -5.80
C GLU A 34 6.27 -11.69 -4.59
N LEU A 35 5.33 -10.76 -4.59
CA LEU A 35 4.36 -10.61 -3.51
C LEU A 35 2.98 -10.37 -4.11
N TYR A 36 2.02 -11.23 -3.74
CA TYR A 36 0.63 -11.06 -4.14
C TYR A 36 -0.10 -10.19 -3.13
N ILE A 37 -0.98 -9.32 -3.61
CA ILE A 37 -1.78 -8.44 -2.77
C ILE A 37 -3.21 -8.94 -2.72
N HIS A 38 -3.65 -9.27 -1.53
CA HIS A 38 -5.02 -9.69 -1.24
C HIS A 38 -5.76 -8.53 -0.60
N ALA A 39 -6.88 -8.13 -1.18
CA ALA A 39 -7.73 -7.10 -0.60
C ALA A 39 -8.59 -7.70 0.51
N SER A 40 -8.47 -7.17 1.71
CA SER A 40 -9.27 -7.62 2.85
C SER A 40 -10.76 -7.45 2.57
N LYS A 41 -11.58 -8.28 3.21
CA LYS A 41 -13.05 -8.19 3.13
C LYS A 41 -13.62 -7.01 3.91
N LYS A 42 -12.82 -6.38 4.77
CA LYS A 42 -13.28 -5.25 5.58
C LYS A 42 -13.71 -4.09 4.68
N LYS A 43 -14.96 -3.65 4.84
CA LYS A 43 -15.50 -2.55 4.03
C LYS A 43 -14.87 -1.22 4.45
N ILE A 44 -14.70 -0.32 3.48
CA ILE A 44 -14.21 1.03 3.76
C ILE A 44 -15.25 1.80 4.57
N ASP A 45 -14.76 2.71 5.42
CA ASP A 45 -15.62 3.62 6.16
C ASP A 45 -15.80 4.90 5.34
N VAL A 46 -16.94 5.01 4.66
CA VAL A 46 -17.24 6.16 3.78
C VAL A 46 -17.44 7.46 4.56
N LYS A 47 -17.49 7.41 5.90
CA LYS A 47 -17.58 8.60 6.75
C LYS A 47 -16.21 9.18 7.07
N ASP A 48 -15.14 8.42 6.88
CA ASP A 48 -13.78 8.86 7.14
C ASP A 48 -13.31 9.76 6.01
N GLU A 49 -12.98 11.02 6.33
CA GLU A 49 -12.55 12.00 5.34
C GLU A 49 -11.27 11.60 4.63
N HIS A 50 -10.32 11.01 5.37
CA HIS A 50 -9.06 10.55 4.79
C HIS A 50 -9.30 9.45 3.75
N ILE A 51 -10.17 8.50 4.08
CA ILE A 51 -10.54 7.43 3.15
C ILE A 51 -11.22 8.01 1.90
N ARG A 52 -12.08 9.00 2.06
CA ARG A 52 -12.71 9.66 0.92
C ARG A 52 -11.69 10.32 -0.01
N GLU A 53 -10.68 10.98 0.57
CA GLU A 53 -9.60 11.58 -0.23
C GLU A 53 -8.84 10.51 -1.01
N LEU A 54 -8.57 9.36 -0.40
CA LEU A 54 -7.87 8.26 -1.06
C LEU A 54 -8.69 7.68 -2.21
N VAL A 55 -9.99 7.50 -2.00
CA VAL A 55 -10.90 6.97 -3.02
C VAL A 55 -10.98 7.90 -4.24
N GLU A 56 -10.84 9.20 -4.04
CA GLU A 56 -10.83 10.17 -5.13
C GLU A 56 -9.66 9.98 -6.09
N LEU A 57 -8.59 9.31 -5.66
CA LEU A 57 -7.45 8.98 -6.52
C LEU A 57 -7.78 7.85 -7.51
N ILE A 58 -8.82 7.09 -7.23
CA ILE A 58 -9.24 5.92 -8.02
C ILE A 58 -10.73 6.00 -8.34
N PRO A 59 -11.20 7.08 -9.01
CA PRO A 59 -12.62 7.22 -9.32
C PRO A 59 -13.09 6.11 -10.25
N ASN A 60 -14.31 5.62 -10.01
CA ASN A 60 -14.95 4.58 -10.82
C ASN A 60 -14.24 3.22 -10.80
N VAL A 61 -13.39 2.97 -9.81
CA VAL A 61 -12.72 1.68 -9.63
C VAL A 61 -13.40 0.92 -8.50
N GLU A 62 -13.78 -0.32 -8.75
CA GLU A 62 -14.36 -1.18 -7.72
C GLU A 62 -13.28 -1.69 -6.78
N MET A 63 -13.59 -1.73 -5.48
CA MET A 63 -12.74 -2.36 -4.48
C MET A 63 -12.73 -3.88 -4.69
N GLY A 64 -11.58 -4.50 -4.46
CA GLY A 64 -11.40 -5.93 -4.69
C GLY A 64 -11.63 -6.81 -3.48
N TYR A 65 -12.58 -6.46 -2.62
CA TYR A 65 -12.83 -7.15 -1.35
C TYR A 65 -12.75 -8.68 -1.45
N GLY A 66 -11.87 -9.27 -0.63
CA GLY A 66 -11.74 -10.72 -0.51
C GLY A 66 -10.99 -11.40 -1.66
N LYS A 67 -10.38 -10.64 -2.55
CA LYS A 67 -9.70 -11.20 -3.73
C LYS A 67 -8.22 -10.86 -3.75
N ILE A 68 -7.44 -11.69 -4.42
CA ILE A 68 -6.07 -11.36 -4.80
C ILE A 68 -6.17 -10.51 -6.08
N ILE A 69 -5.77 -9.25 -6.02
CA ILE A 69 -6.06 -8.26 -7.06
C ILE A 69 -4.86 -7.86 -7.91
N CYS A 70 -3.66 -8.08 -7.40
CA CYS A 70 -2.44 -7.77 -8.15
C CYS A 70 -1.26 -8.49 -7.52
N LYS A 71 -0.13 -8.43 -8.20
CA LYS A 71 1.14 -8.86 -7.64
C LYS A 71 2.21 -7.83 -7.99
N GLY A 72 3.28 -7.81 -7.22
CA GLY A 72 4.41 -6.95 -7.47
C GLY A 72 5.67 -7.58 -6.94
N LYS A 73 6.76 -6.83 -6.97
CA LYS A 73 8.02 -7.26 -6.36
C LYS A 73 8.29 -6.42 -5.12
N LEU A 74 8.51 -7.09 -4.01
CA LEU A 74 8.99 -6.43 -2.79
C LEU A 74 10.50 -6.31 -2.95
N VAL A 75 10.98 -5.09 -3.20
CA VAL A 75 12.39 -4.84 -3.53
C VAL A 75 13.20 -4.30 -2.37
N ASP A 76 12.54 -3.73 -1.36
CA ASP A 76 13.23 -3.21 -0.18
C ASP A 76 12.27 -3.11 1.00
N CYS A 77 12.85 -3.05 2.20
CA CYS A 77 12.12 -2.82 3.43
C CYS A 77 12.97 -1.87 4.28
N VAL A 78 12.52 -0.63 4.40
CA VAL A 78 13.32 0.46 4.99
C VAL A 78 12.71 0.91 6.32
N TYR A 79 13.55 1.03 7.34
CA TYR A 79 13.12 1.64 8.60
C TYR A 79 12.82 3.12 8.36
N ILE A 80 11.66 3.57 8.82
CA ILE A 80 11.25 4.97 8.66
C ILE A 80 11.83 5.78 9.81
N ASP A 81 12.89 6.52 9.51
CA ASP A 81 13.47 7.52 10.41
C ASP A 81 13.01 8.93 9.99
N GLU A 82 13.50 9.96 10.67
CA GLU A 82 13.14 11.33 10.36
C GLU A 82 13.53 11.73 8.93
N ASN A 83 14.69 11.27 8.45
CA ASN A 83 15.16 11.57 7.10
C ASN A 83 14.26 10.95 6.05
N PHE A 84 13.89 9.68 6.23
CA PHE A 84 12.99 9.00 5.29
C PHE A 84 11.64 9.70 5.25
N LYS A 85 11.10 10.03 6.43
CA LYS A 85 9.81 10.71 6.53
C LYS A 85 9.83 12.05 5.79
N GLU A 86 10.88 12.83 5.98
CA GLU A 86 11.03 14.12 5.31
C GLU A 86 11.09 13.95 3.79
N GLU A 87 11.92 13.00 3.30
CA GLU A 87 12.06 12.77 1.87
C GLU A 87 10.75 12.30 1.22
N ILE A 88 10.06 11.34 1.85
CA ILE A 88 8.81 10.84 1.26
C ILE A 88 7.69 11.87 1.31
N SER A 89 7.74 12.80 2.25
CA SER A 89 6.73 13.87 2.35
C SER A 89 6.73 14.79 1.13
N LYS A 90 7.82 14.81 0.37
CA LYS A 90 7.91 15.58 -0.87
C LYS A 90 7.10 14.95 -1.99
N ASN A 91 6.82 13.66 -1.91
CA ASN A 91 5.89 12.97 -2.80
C ASN A 91 4.51 12.98 -2.15
N LYS A 92 3.73 14.00 -2.48
CA LYS A 92 2.46 14.28 -1.80
C LYS A 92 1.47 13.12 -1.92
N GLN A 93 1.36 12.50 -3.10
CA GLN A 93 0.43 11.39 -3.29
C GLN A 93 0.82 10.17 -2.46
N GLU A 94 2.09 9.78 -2.50
CA GLU A 94 2.56 8.62 -1.72
C GLU A 94 2.41 8.90 -0.22
N TYR A 95 2.75 10.11 0.20
CA TYR A 95 2.66 10.50 1.61
C TYR A 95 1.21 10.46 2.12
N LEU A 96 0.26 10.88 1.28
CA LEU A 96 -1.17 10.80 1.59
C LEU A 96 -1.62 9.34 1.77
N CYS A 97 -1.06 8.43 0.99
CA CYS A 97 -1.48 7.03 0.95
C CYS A 97 -0.86 6.14 2.03
N GLY A 98 0.02 6.66 2.88
CA GLY A 98 0.72 5.82 3.87
C GLY A 98 0.83 6.46 5.24
N ASP A 99 1.09 5.61 6.23
CA ASP A 99 1.41 6.05 7.57
C ASP A 99 2.94 6.00 7.73
N PHE A 100 3.59 7.13 7.54
CA PHE A 100 5.05 7.25 7.56
C PHE A 100 5.58 7.72 8.93
N ASN A 101 4.88 7.41 9.99
CA ASN A 101 5.38 7.71 11.33
C ASN A 101 6.71 6.99 11.58
N VAL A 102 7.62 7.70 12.24
CA VAL A 102 8.94 7.16 12.61
C VAL A 102 8.76 5.88 13.44
N GLY A 103 9.58 4.87 13.14
CA GLY A 103 9.53 3.58 13.82
C GLY A 103 8.80 2.49 13.03
N ARG A 104 8.07 2.87 12.01
CA ARG A 104 7.43 1.92 11.10
C ARG A 104 8.42 1.48 10.01
N TYR A 105 7.99 0.55 9.17
CA TYR A 105 8.80 0.03 8.06
C TYR A 105 8.10 0.27 6.74
N ALA A 106 8.85 0.78 5.76
CA ALA A 106 8.36 1.00 4.42
C ALA A 106 8.73 -0.18 3.54
N TRP A 107 7.71 -0.89 3.07
CA TRP A 107 7.85 -2.02 2.15
C TRP A 107 7.72 -1.48 0.74
N ILE A 108 8.82 -1.44 0.00
CA ILE A 108 8.88 -0.81 -1.32
C ILE A 108 8.52 -1.83 -2.39
N LEU A 109 7.50 -1.51 -3.18
CA LEU A 109 6.98 -2.40 -4.23
C LEU A 109 7.30 -1.84 -5.61
N GLU A 110 7.58 -2.73 -6.55
CA GLU A 110 7.80 -2.40 -7.97
C GLU A 110 7.08 -3.41 -8.85
N ASP A 111 6.97 -3.09 -10.13
CA ASP A 111 6.46 -3.99 -11.16
C ASP A 111 5.07 -4.56 -10.84
N ILE A 112 4.15 -3.67 -10.49
CA ILE A 112 2.77 -4.08 -10.19
C ILE A 112 2.08 -4.58 -11.47
N VAL A 113 1.50 -5.78 -11.37
CA VAL A 113 0.78 -6.44 -12.47
C VAL A 113 -0.62 -6.77 -11.97
N LEU A 114 -1.63 -6.39 -12.75
CA LEU A 114 -3.03 -6.70 -12.44
C LEU A 114 -3.31 -8.19 -12.63
N LEU A 115 -4.21 -8.70 -11.84
CA LEU A 115 -4.66 -10.10 -11.94
C LEU A 115 -6.15 -10.16 -12.26
#